data_a6c7730d61d006d94ef8960b5c2eb9c9
#
_entry.id   a6c7730d61d006d94ef8960b5c2eb9c9
#
_cell.length_a   1.000
_cell.length_b   1.000
_cell.length_c   1.000
_cell.angle_alpha   90.00
_cell.angle_beta   90.00
_cell.angle_gamma   90.00
#
_symmetry.space_group_name_H-M   'P 1'
#
loop_
_entity.id
_entity.type
_entity.pdbx_description
1 polymer ?
#
loop_
_entity_poly.entity_id
_entity_poly.type
_entity_poly.pdbx_seq_one_letter_code
_entity_poly.pdbx_strand_id
1 'polypeptide(L)'
;MSGENRKLFSVDSHVYIPPESIRKHVASTKLDAFDDAVKAYEKYDEDMKQGESLAMEDFVDLEAASHPGYREGPARLEAMDMDGVAHEVMYNDPLDDMRFYNNLDTVQDNLEAFNRALYEFASVDPTRILITYHLPITDIDFAIEELHRVVQLGARSVQLPNSPSVLGLPDYHDERYDRLFAAIAEAGVVIAHHLTVTKHLWGTFRRDPTPQKGIFTGLPPSLMMEPMMWYFLTGILERHPNLKIVWVEPGLFWIPGFLEFLDRRMHQHYDFPGVKELPRHTGNVKWL
;
A
#
# COMPACT_ATOMS: atom_id res chain seq x y z
N MET A 1 -42.47 4.14 -4.42
CA MET A 1 -41.44 4.00 -3.37
C MET A 1 -40.31 4.93 -3.76
N SER A 2 -40.15 6.05 -3.04
CA SER A 2 -39.13 7.05 -3.29
C SER A 2 -37.80 6.38 -3.00
N GLY A 3 -36.99 6.13 -4.01
CA GLY A 3 -35.62 5.70 -3.85
C GLY A 3 -34.86 6.81 -3.12
N GLU A 4 -34.61 6.62 -1.80
CA GLU A 4 -33.57 7.38 -1.13
C GLU A 4 -32.31 7.20 -1.97
N ASN A 5 -31.74 8.30 -2.42
CA ASN A 5 -30.52 8.36 -3.19
C ASN A 5 -29.39 7.93 -2.22
N ARG A 6 -29.18 6.60 -2.10
CA ARG A 6 -28.14 6.04 -1.24
C ARG A 6 -26.81 6.43 -1.84
N LYS A 7 -26.13 7.36 -1.19
CA LYS A 7 -24.77 7.72 -1.54
C LYS A 7 -23.83 6.58 -1.14
N LEU A 8 -23.09 6.05 -2.09
CA LEU A 8 -22.07 5.04 -1.86
C LEU A 8 -20.78 5.70 -1.36
N PHE A 9 -20.05 4.96 -0.55
CA PHE A 9 -18.70 5.31 -0.14
C PHE A 9 -17.77 4.16 -0.58
N SER A 10 -16.90 4.41 -1.56
CA SER A 10 -15.90 3.45 -1.98
C SER A 10 -14.68 3.56 -1.08
N VAL A 11 -14.26 2.44 -0.49
CA VAL A 11 -13.10 2.40 0.42
C VAL A 11 -11.88 1.75 -0.22
N ASP A 12 -12.00 1.36 -1.49
CA ASP A 12 -10.96 0.72 -2.27
C ASP A 12 -11.14 1.09 -3.73
N SER A 13 -10.45 2.13 -4.12
CA SER A 13 -10.44 2.68 -5.48
C SER A 13 -9.01 2.98 -5.89
N HIS A 14 -8.73 2.89 -7.19
CA HIS A 14 -7.38 3.05 -7.70
C HIS A 14 -7.21 4.26 -8.61
N VAL A 15 -6.00 4.80 -8.60
CA VAL A 15 -5.54 5.87 -9.48
C VAL A 15 -4.17 5.50 -10.07
N TYR A 16 -3.97 5.82 -11.32
CA TYR A 16 -2.68 5.75 -11.97
C TYR A 16 -2.17 7.16 -12.28
N ILE A 17 -1.04 7.51 -11.73
CA ILE A 17 -0.37 8.78 -12.03
C ILE A 17 0.73 8.51 -13.06
N PRO A 18 0.60 9.03 -14.28
CA PRO A 18 1.60 8.79 -15.31
C PRO A 18 2.93 9.49 -14.99
N PRO A 19 4.07 8.91 -15.40
CA PRO A 19 5.40 9.43 -15.08
C PRO A 19 5.61 10.90 -15.42
N GLU A 20 5.04 11.37 -16.51
CA GLU A 20 5.13 12.77 -16.93
C GLU A 20 4.41 13.74 -15.95
N SER A 21 3.40 13.27 -15.25
CA SER A 21 2.72 14.05 -14.21
C SER A 21 3.55 14.11 -12.93
N ILE A 22 4.20 13.01 -12.55
CA ILE A 22 5.12 12.97 -11.41
C ILE A 22 6.34 13.86 -11.68
N ARG A 23 6.91 13.76 -12.88
CA ARG A 23 8.10 14.49 -13.33
C ARG A 23 8.01 16.00 -13.16
N LYS A 24 6.81 16.58 -13.25
CA LYS A 24 6.57 18.02 -13.02
C LYS A 24 6.92 18.47 -11.61
N HIS A 25 6.88 17.55 -10.65
CA HIS A 25 7.13 17.80 -9.23
C HIS A 25 8.55 17.42 -8.79
N VAL A 26 9.33 16.82 -9.68
CA VAL A 26 10.73 16.46 -9.40
C VAL A 26 11.62 17.69 -9.50
N ALA A 27 12.52 17.89 -8.55
CA ALA A 27 13.50 18.97 -8.58
C ALA A 27 14.37 18.87 -9.84
N SER A 28 14.68 20.01 -10.46
CA SER A 28 15.43 20.04 -11.75
C SER A 28 16.78 19.34 -11.68
N THR A 29 17.42 19.31 -10.50
CA THR A 29 18.70 18.63 -10.27
C THR A 29 18.57 17.11 -10.12
N LYS A 30 17.34 16.58 -10.04
CA LYS A 30 17.04 15.17 -9.84
C LYS A 30 16.33 14.52 -11.04
N LEU A 31 16.06 15.29 -12.10
CA LEU A 31 15.30 14.81 -13.26
C LEU A 31 15.96 13.62 -13.95
N ASP A 32 17.28 13.65 -14.14
CA ASP A 32 17.98 12.53 -14.77
C ASP A 32 17.86 11.24 -13.96
N ALA A 33 17.98 11.34 -12.63
CA ALA A 33 17.83 10.20 -11.72
C ALA A 33 16.39 9.66 -11.70
N PHE A 34 15.39 10.54 -11.80
CA PHE A 34 14.00 10.14 -11.93
C PHE A 34 13.75 9.43 -13.27
N ASP A 35 14.20 10.01 -14.38
CA ASP A 35 14.03 9.45 -15.72
C ASP A 35 14.72 8.08 -15.84
N ASP A 36 15.87 7.90 -15.19
CA ASP A 36 16.57 6.61 -15.15
C ASP A 36 15.81 5.58 -14.29
N ALA A 37 15.20 5.99 -13.19
CA ALA A 37 14.35 5.11 -12.38
C ALA A 37 13.10 4.65 -13.16
N VAL A 38 12.46 5.55 -13.91
CA VAL A 38 11.32 5.24 -14.77
C VAL A 38 11.74 4.22 -15.85
N LYS A 39 12.85 4.46 -16.57
CA LYS A 39 13.36 3.51 -17.56
C LYS A 39 13.71 2.13 -16.99
N ALA A 40 14.29 2.12 -15.78
CA ALA A 40 14.62 0.86 -15.10
C ALA A 40 13.35 0.07 -14.77
N TYR A 41 12.28 0.74 -14.38
CA TYR A 41 10.99 0.13 -14.15
C TYR A 41 10.35 -0.37 -15.45
N GLU A 42 10.32 0.45 -16.50
CA GLU A 42 9.79 0.07 -17.83
C GLU A 42 10.52 -1.18 -18.37
N LYS A 43 11.85 -1.19 -18.26
CA LYS A 43 12.63 -2.37 -18.62
C LYS A 43 12.28 -3.59 -17.78
N TYR A 44 12.10 -3.42 -16.48
CA TYR A 44 11.68 -4.52 -15.61
C TYR A 44 10.31 -5.06 -16.03
N ASP A 45 9.35 -4.19 -16.33
CA ASP A 45 8.03 -4.56 -16.81
C ASP A 45 8.09 -5.29 -18.17
N GLU A 46 8.93 -4.80 -19.10
CA GLU A 46 9.19 -5.49 -20.38
C GLU A 46 9.82 -6.88 -20.17
N ASP A 47 10.83 -6.98 -19.31
CA ASP A 47 11.50 -8.26 -19.01
C ASP A 47 10.50 -9.25 -18.37
N MET A 48 9.60 -8.76 -17.54
CA MET A 48 8.51 -9.55 -16.94
C MET A 48 7.50 -10.00 -18.00
N LYS A 49 7.15 -9.15 -18.96
CA LYS A 49 6.25 -9.49 -20.08
C LYS A 49 6.88 -10.52 -21.06
N GLN A 50 8.18 -10.49 -21.25
CA GLN A 50 8.90 -11.43 -22.10
C GLN A 50 9.21 -12.77 -21.40
N GLY A 51 9.22 -12.79 -20.07
CA GLY A 51 9.46 -13.98 -19.28
C GLY A 51 8.28 -14.94 -19.24
N GLU A 52 8.43 -16.02 -18.45
CA GLU A 52 7.35 -16.97 -18.17
C GLU A 52 6.35 -16.44 -17.11
N SER A 53 6.49 -15.19 -16.69
CA SER A 53 5.60 -14.53 -15.73
C SER A 53 4.34 -14.00 -16.41
N LEU A 54 3.26 -13.90 -15.63
CA LEU A 54 2.03 -13.29 -16.09
C LEU A 54 2.28 -11.79 -16.35
N ALA A 55 1.82 -11.30 -17.50
CA ALA A 55 1.84 -9.87 -17.76
C ALA A 55 0.76 -9.16 -16.92
N MET A 56 1.02 -7.92 -16.51
CA MET A 56 0.04 -7.10 -15.81
C MET A 56 -1.29 -7.01 -16.55
N GLU A 57 -1.24 -6.96 -17.86
CA GLU A 57 -2.40 -6.94 -18.73
C GLU A 57 -3.35 -8.13 -18.50
N ASP A 58 -2.86 -9.21 -17.89
CA ASP A 58 -3.69 -10.36 -17.52
C ASP A 58 -4.53 -10.12 -16.24
N PHE A 59 -4.24 -9.08 -15.47
CA PHE A 59 -4.87 -8.77 -14.18
C PHE A 59 -5.64 -7.46 -14.16
N VAL A 60 -5.20 -6.50 -14.95
CA VAL A 60 -5.87 -5.19 -15.04
C VAL A 60 -7.02 -5.32 -16.02
N ASP A 61 -8.21 -4.90 -15.60
CA ASP A 61 -9.30 -4.62 -16.54
C ASP A 61 -8.85 -3.44 -17.40
N LEU A 62 -8.35 -3.75 -18.60
CA LEU A 62 -7.83 -2.75 -19.53
C LEU A 62 -8.90 -1.72 -19.92
N GLU A 63 -10.17 -2.11 -19.92
CA GLU A 63 -11.26 -1.17 -20.17
C GLU A 63 -11.41 -0.18 -19.03
N ALA A 64 -11.40 -0.65 -17.77
CA ALA A 64 -11.44 0.21 -16.60
C ALA A 64 -10.20 1.11 -16.52
N ALA A 65 -9.00 0.55 -16.74
CA ALA A 65 -7.74 1.32 -16.74
C ALA A 65 -7.64 2.32 -17.90
N SER A 66 -8.41 2.15 -18.98
CA SER A 66 -8.49 3.10 -20.10
C SER A 66 -9.40 4.29 -19.80
N HIS A 67 -10.27 4.18 -18.79
CA HIS A 67 -11.19 5.27 -18.44
C HIS A 67 -10.41 6.52 -17.97
N PRO A 68 -10.73 7.72 -18.51
CA PRO A 68 -10.00 8.94 -18.15
C PRO A 68 -9.97 9.21 -16.64
N GLY A 69 -11.01 8.86 -15.90
CA GLY A 69 -11.10 8.99 -14.44
C GLY A 69 -10.06 8.18 -13.65
N TYR A 70 -9.35 7.26 -14.31
CA TYR A 70 -8.22 6.55 -13.71
C TYR A 70 -6.93 7.42 -13.66
N ARG A 71 -6.88 8.50 -14.45
CA ARG A 71 -5.72 9.39 -14.61
C ARG A 71 -6.01 10.87 -14.38
N GLU A 72 -7.27 11.26 -14.43
CA GLU A 72 -7.68 12.66 -14.43
C GLU A 72 -8.76 12.91 -13.38
N GLY A 73 -8.50 13.81 -12.43
CA GLY A 73 -9.39 14.13 -11.34
C GLY A 73 -10.79 14.61 -11.77
N PRO A 74 -10.93 15.54 -12.75
CA PRO A 74 -12.24 15.95 -13.23
C PRO A 74 -13.08 14.80 -13.81
N ALA A 75 -12.48 13.95 -14.63
CA ALA A 75 -13.15 12.78 -15.21
C ALA A 75 -13.50 11.74 -14.13
N ARG A 76 -12.69 11.68 -13.04
CA ARG A 76 -13.03 10.84 -11.89
C ARG A 76 -14.29 11.30 -11.18
N LEU A 77 -14.44 12.59 -10.94
CA LEU A 77 -15.66 13.14 -10.33
C LEU A 77 -16.90 12.86 -11.18
N GLU A 78 -16.79 12.98 -12.51
CA GLU A 78 -17.87 12.63 -13.44
C GLU A 78 -18.27 11.15 -13.33
N ALA A 79 -17.30 10.24 -13.27
CA ALA A 79 -17.52 8.81 -13.07
C ALA A 79 -18.21 8.54 -11.72
N MET A 80 -17.71 9.15 -10.62
CA MET A 80 -18.33 9.04 -9.30
C MET A 80 -19.79 9.51 -9.30
N ASP A 81 -20.09 10.60 -10.00
CA ASP A 81 -21.44 11.13 -10.10
C ASP A 81 -22.37 10.16 -10.89
N MET A 82 -21.86 9.55 -11.94
CA MET A 82 -22.61 8.55 -12.74
C MET A 82 -22.93 7.31 -11.91
N ASP A 83 -22.00 6.85 -11.08
CA ASP A 83 -22.14 5.65 -10.25
C ASP A 83 -22.82 5.92 -8.89
N GLY A 84 -23.13 7.18 -8.57
CA GLY A 84 -23.74 7.57 -7.30
C GLY A 84 -22.78 7.45 -6.11
N VAL A 85 -21.46 7.50 -6.36
CA VAL A 85 -20.40 7.45 -5.35
C VAL A 85 -20.18 8.85 -4.76
N ALA A 86 -20.37 8.98 -3.46
CA ALA A 86 -20.20 10.26 -2.77
C ALA A 86 -18.74 10.55 -2.46
N HIS A 87 -18.00 9.54 -1.98
CA HIS A 87 -16.60 9.64 -1.57
C HIS A 87 -15.85 8.39 -1.96
N GLU A 88 -14.56 8.53 -2.21
CA GLU A 88 -13.65 7.42 -2.48
C GLU A 88 -12.38 7.55 -1.65
N VAL A 89 -11.90 6.45 -1.09
CA VAL A 89 -10.52 6.31 -0.64
C VAL A 89 -9.73 5.74 -1.80
N MET A 90 -8.69 6.45 -2.23
CA MET A 90 -7.91 6.10 -3.39
C MET A 90 -6.50 5.66 -3.02
N TYR A 91 -6.14 4.55 -3.59
CA TYR A 91 -4.80 3.98 -3.56
C TYR A 91 -4.15 4.11 -4.94
N ASN A 92 -2.83 4.13 -4.97
CA ASN A 92 -2.13 3.98 -6.23
C ASN A 92 -2.29 2.56 -6.79
N ASP A 93 -1.93 2.42 -8.04
CA ASP A 93 -1.80 1.10 -8.67
C ASP A 93 -0.85 0.21 -7.84
N PRO A 94 -1.19 -1.06 -7.55
CA PRO A 94 -0.39 -1.97 -6.71
C PRO A 94 1.06 -2.16 -7.13
N LEU A 95 1.44 -1.81 -8.35
CA LEU A 95 2.81 -1.89 -8.84
C LEU A 95 3.63 -0.62 -8.62
N ASP A 96 3.01 0.49 -8.24
CA ASP A 96 3.73 1.74 -8.07
C ASP A 96 4.75 1.68 -6.94
N ASP A 97 4.51 0.89 -5.88
CA ASP A 97 5.50 0.66 -4.84
C ASP A 97 6.81 0.09 -5.41
N MET A 98 6.71 -0.87 -6.33
CA MET A 98 7.89 -1.44 -6.99
C MET A 98 8.60 -0.44 -7.89
N ARG A 99 7.86 0.47 -8.52
CA ARG A 99 8.42 1.54 -9.36
C ARG A 99 9.35 2.44 -8.55
N PHE A 100 8.95 2.84 -7.35
CA PHE A 100 9.69 3.79 -6.54
C PHE A 100 10.82 3.15 -5.74
N TYR A 101 10.61 1.95 -5.19
CA TYR A 101 11.62 1.23 -4.42
C TYR A 101 12.63 0.44 -5.28
N ASN A 102 12.57 0.57 -6.59
CA ASN A 102 13.53 -0.04 -7.49
C ASN A 102 14.95 0.54 -7.35
N ASN A 103 15.05 1.81 -6.94
CA ASN A 103 16.30 2.49 -6.61
C ASN A 103 16.15 3.22 -5.27
N LEU A 104 16.76 2.67 -4.22
CA LEU A 104 16.65 3.23 -2.85
C LEU A 104 17.27 4.63 -2.71
N ASP A 105 18.22 5.00 -3.58
CA ASP A 105 18.86 6.32 -3.54
C ASP A 105 17.94 7.45 -4.01
N THR A 106 16.87 7.11 -4.75
CA THR A 106 15.93 8.09 -5.34
C THR A 106 14.53 8.02 -4.74
N VAL A 107 14.27 7.04 -3.89
CA VAL A 107 12.94 6.77 -3.31
C VAL A 107 12.32 8.01 -2.66
N GLN A 108 13.08 8.74 -1.87
CA GLN A 108 12.57 9.92 -1.15
C GLN A 108 12.05 10.99 -2.11
N ASP A 109 12.91 11.42 -3.06
CA ASP A 109 12.57 12.44 -4.04
C ASP A 109 11.39 12.00 -4.93
N ASN A 110 11.39 10.73 -5.32
CA ASN A 110 10.38 10.18 -6.21
C ASN A 110 9.01 10.05 -5.53
N LEU A 111 8.97 9.57 -4.28
CA LEU A 111 7.73 9.46 -3.52
C LEU A 111 7.17 10.82 -3.12
N GLU A 112 8.04 11.80 -2.77
CA GLU A 112 7.58 13.16 -2.53
C GLU A 112 6.94 13.76 -3.79
N ALA A 113 7.59 13.60 -4.96
CA ALA A 113 7.04 14.06 -6.23
C ALA A 113 5.72 13.37 -6.58
N PHE A 114 5.64 12.06 -6.32
CA PHE A 114 4.42 11.28 -6.50
C PHE A 114 3.28 11.76 -5.60
N ASN A 115 3.54 11.96 -4.32
CA ASN A 115 2.54 12.49 -3.39
C ASN A 115 2.03 13.89 -3.81
N ARG A 116 2.88 14.72 -4.41
CA ARG A 116 2.47 16.01 -4.98
C ARG A 116 1.55 15.84 -6.18
N ALA A 117 1.84 14.88 -7.04
CA ALA A 117 1.00 14.57 -8.20
C ALA A 117 -0.35 13.95 -7.77
N LEU A 118 -0.36 13.09 -6.75
CA LEU A 118 -1.60 12.58 -6.12
C LEU A 118 -2.46 13.70 -5.55
N TYR A 119 -1.82 14.66 -4.86
CA TYR A 119 -2.54 15.83 -4.35
C TYR A 119 -3.13 16.68 -5.49
N GLU A 120 -2.37 16.90 -6.58
CA GLU A 120 -2.86 17.62 -7.75
C GLU A 120 -4.10 16.92 -8.34
N PHE A 121 -4.05 15.59 -8.50
CA PHE A 121 -5.18 14.79 -8.97
C PHE A 121 -6.43 14.99 -8.10
N ALA A 122 -6.28 14.92 -6.76
CA ALA A 122 -7.40 15.03 -5.83
C ALA A 122 -7.87 16.46 -5.58
N SER A 123 -7.08 17.48 -5.97
CA SER A 123 -7.34 18.89 -5.69
C SER A 123 -8.63 19.43 -6.32
N VAL A 124 -9.18 18.72 -7.29
CA VAL A 124 -10.46 19.03 -7.94
C VAL A 124 -11.63 18.95 -6.95
N ASP A 125 -11.61 18.01 -6.01
CA ASP A 125 -12.49 17.94 -4.85
C ASP A 125 -11.87 17.03 -3.76
N PRO A 126 -11.03 17.59 -2.86
CA PRO A 126 -10.37 16.83 -1.82
C PRO A 126 -11.31 16.36 -0.70
N THR A 127 -12.58 16.74 -0.74
CA THR A 127 -13.58 16.24 0.20
C THR A 127 -14.21 14.93 -0.30
N ARG A 128 -14.19 14.69 -1.59
CA ARG A 128 -14.73 13.48 -2.23
C ARG A 128 -13.64 12.47 -2.58
N ILE A 129 -12.48 12.92 -3.03
CA ILE A 129 -11.33 12.07 -3.41
C ILE A 129 -10.33 12.11 -2.26
N LEU A 130 -10.30 11.02 -1.47
CA LEU A 130 -9.45 10.90 -0.29
C LEU A 130 -8.22 10.06 -0.64
N ILE A 131 -7.10 10.72 -0.86
CA ILE A 131 -5.85 10.06 -1.23
C ILE A 131 -5.19 9.41 -0.02
N THR A 132 -4.66 8.20 -0.23
CA THR A 132 -3.69 7.55 0.65
C THR A 132 -2.29 7.86 0.15
N TYR A 133 -1.54 8.66 0.92
CA TYR A 133 -0.20 9.11 0.54
C TYR A 133 0.87 8.11 0.97
N HIS A 134 1.97 8.03 0.22
CA HIS A 134 3.08 7.12 0.51
C HIS A 134 4.13 7.77 1.40
N LEU A 135 4.66 7.02 2.37
CA LEU A 135 5.81 7.47 3.16
C LEU A 135 7.07 6.69 2.76
N PRO A 136 8.15 7.39 2.38
CA PRO A 136 9.43 6.78 2.02
C PRO A 136 10.17 6.32 3.28
N ILE A 137 10.11 5.04 3.61
CA ILE A 137 10.67 4.47 4.85
C ILE A 137 12.19 4.18 4.80
N THR A 138 12.87 4.59 3.76
CA THR A 138 14.34 4.49 3.64
C THR A 138 15.07 5.42 4.61
N ASP A 139 14.46 6.55 4.94
CA ASP A 139 14.91 7.52 5.94
C ASP A 139 13.72 7.92 6.82
N ILE A 140 13.81 7.63 8.10
CA ILE A 140 12.69 7.84 9.03
C ILE A 140 12.46 9.32 9.34
N ASP A 141 13.50 10.14 9.37
CA ASP A 141 13.36 11.57 9.61
C ASP A 141 12.62 12.23 8.42
N PHE A 142 13.02 11.89 7.22
CA PHE A 142 12.33 12.34 6.01
C PHE A 142 10.88 11.81 5.95
N ALA A 143 10.64 10.54 6.31
CA ALA A 143 9.29 9.99 6.35
C ALA A 143 8.37 10.75 7.31
N ILE A 144 8.90 11.21 8.46
CA ILE A 144 8.16 12.02 9.44
C ILE A 144 7.91 13.43 8.88
N GLU A 145 8.89 14.05 8.22
CA GLU A 145 8.70 15.34 7.55
C GLU A 145 7.62 15.26 6.48
N GLU A 146 7.66 14.23 5.66
CA GLU A 146 6.67 13.98 4.61
C GLU A 146 5.27 13.70 5.20
N LEU A 147 5.20 12.92 6.28
CA LEU A 147 3.95 12.73 7.03
C LEU A 147 3.33 14.08 7.44
N HIS A 148 4.12 14.94 8.07
CA HIS A 148 3.64 16.26 8.49
C HIS A 148 3.16 17.09 7.30
N ARG A 149 3.89 17.02 6.19
CA ARG A 149 3.52 17.75 4.97
C ARG A 149 2.17 17.27 4.41
N VAL A 150 1.98 15.95 4.25
CA VAL A 150 0.73 15.42 3.71
C VAL A 150 -0.45 15.60 4.67
N VAL A 151 -0.22 15.58 5.98
CA VAL A 151 -1.24 15.91 6.99
C VAL A 151 -1.72 17.36 6.84
N GLN A 152 -0.82 18.30 6.58
CA GLN A 152 -1.21 19.68 6.28
C GLN A 152 -2.03 19.81 4.99
N LEU A 153 -1.85 18.89 4.04
CA LEU A 153 -2.67 18.80 2.83
C LEU A 153 -4.01 18.08 3.06
N GLY A 154 -4.28 17.60 4.27
CA GLY A 154 -5.53 16.95 4.65
C GLY A 154 -5.52 15.43 4.60
N ALA A 155 -4.34 14.80 4.55
CA ALA A 155 -4.22 13.34 4.58
C ALA A 155 -5.01 12.72 5.74
N ARG A 156 -5.72 11.62 5.45
CA ARG A 156 -6.43 10.79 6.42
C ARG A 156 -5.78 9.42 6.58
N SER A 157 -5.03 9.00 5.58
CA SER A 157 -4.30 7.74 5.55
C SER A 157 -2.96 7.91 4.84
N VAL A 158 -2.04 7.04 5.23
CA VAL A 158 -0.71 6.92 4.61
C VAL A 158 -0.46 5.44 4.33
N GLN A 159 0.21 5.15 3.21
CA GLN A 159 0.59 3.80 2.83
C GLN A 159 2.03 3.53 3.22
N LEU A 160 2.26 2.36 3.79
CA LEU A 160 3.59 1.81 4.04
C LEU A 160 3.76 0.50 3.25
N PRO A 161 4.98 0.16 2.82
CA PRO A 161 5.26 -1.12 2.19
C PRO A 161 4.82 -2.31 3.07
N ASN A 162 4.31 -3.38 2.48
CA ASN A 162 3.88 -4.55 3.24
C ASN A 162 5.04 -5.31 3.86
N SER A 163 6.12 -5.48 3.12
CA SER A 163 7.28 -6.27 3.52
C SER A 163 8.57 -5.49 3.24
N PRO A 164 9.02 -4.64 4.17
CA PRO A 164 10.24 -3.85 3.99
C PRO A 164 11.48 -4.67 3.63
N SER A 165 11.60 -5.89 4.15
CA SER A 165 12.73 -6.79 3.84
C SER A 165 12.82 -7.18 2.36
N VAL A 166 11.70 -7.27 1.65
CA VAL A 166 11.69 -7.50 0.19
C VAL A 166 12.29 -6.33 -0.58
N LEU A 167 12.25 -5.13 0.02
CA LEU A 167 12.85 -3.90 -0.51
C LEU A 167 14.30 -3.69 -0.04
N GLY A 168 14.87 -4.63 0.71
CA GLY A 168 16.22 -4.52 1.28
C GLY A 168 16.29 -3.68 2.55
N LEU A 169 15.15 -3.39 3.18
CA LEU A 169 15.05 -2.64 4.43
C LEU A 169 14.74 -3.59 5.60
N PRO A 170 15.07 -3.23 6.85
CA PRO A 170 14.60 -3.99 8.00
C PRO A 170 13.08 -4.04 8.10
N ASP A 171 12.54 -5.16 8.60
CA ASP A 171 11.11 -5.28 8.86
C ASP A 171 10.65 -4.44 10.07
N TYR A 172 9.35 -4.28 10.24
CA TYR A 172 8.72 -3.35 11.17
C TYR A 172 8.99 -3.62 12.66
N HIS A 173 9.59 -4.76 13.02
CA HIS A 173 10.06 -5.01 14.38
C HIS A 173 11.33 -4.20 14.76
N ASP A 174 12.04 -3.65 13.79
CA ASP A 174 13.23 -2.82 14.03
C ASP A 174 12.82 -1.50 14.72
N GLU A 175 13.53 -1.15 15.81
CA GLU A 175 13.26 0.03 16.63
C GLU A 175 13.31 1.36 15.87
N ARG A 176 13.96 1.40 14.71
CA ARG A 176 14.00 2.59 13.85
C ARG A 176 12.61 3.12 13.48
N TYR A 177 11.62 2.21 13.36
CA TYR A 177 10.26 2.57 12.98
C TYR A 177 9.41 3.13 14.12
N ASP A 178 9.82 2.95 15.39
CA ASP A 178 9.03 3.41 16.54
C ASP A 178 8.75 4.91 16.50
N ARG A 179 9.72 5.72 16.06
CA ARG A 179 9.52 7.17 15.89
C ARG A 179 8.47 7.50 14.83
N LEU A 180 8.48 6.78 13.72
CA LEU A 180 7.49 6.95 12.66
C LEU A 180 6.10 6.53 13.13
N PHE A 181 5.98 5.37 13.80
CA PHE A 181 4.70 4.92 14.36
C PHE A 181 4.15 5.89 15.40
N ALA A 182 5.00 6.44 16.26
CA ALA A 182 4.60 7.47 17.21
C ALA A 182 4.06 8.72 16.50
N ALA A 183 4.75 9.21 15.48
CA ALA A 183 4.33 10.39 14.71
C ALA A 183 3.01 10.14 13.96
N ILE A 184 2.82 8.96 13.36
CA ILE A 184 1.57 8.60 12.69
C ILE A 184 0.41 8.52 13.69
N ALA A 185 0.64 7.90 14.85
CA ALA A 185 -0.37 7.80 15.91
C ALA A 185 -0.75 9.19 16.46
N GLU A 186 0.22 10.09 16.65
CA GLU A 186 -0.01 11.48 17.07
C GLU A 186 -0.79 12.29 16.01
N ALA A 187 -0.44 12.12 14.74
CA ALA A 187 -1.16 12.74 13.63
C ALA A 187 -2.60 12.22 13.47
N GLY A 188 -2.91 11.06 14.07
CA GLY A 188 -4.24 10.45 14.03
C GLY A 188 -4.65 9.88 12.66
N VAL A 189 -3.69 9.77 11.72
CA VAL A 189 -3.92 9.17 10.40
C VAL A 189 -3.86 7.65 10.47
N VAL A 190 -4.42 6.99 9.47
CA VAL A 190 -4.47 5.54 9.37
C VAL A 190 -3.30 5.04 8.53
N ILE A 191 -2.59 4.00 8.97
CA ILE A 191 -1.69 3.24 8.11
C ILE A 191 -2.54 2.32 7.23
N ALA A 192 -2.38 2.41 5.93
CA ALA A 192 -2.92 1.47 4.98
C ALA A 192 -1.84 0.50 4.50
N HIS A 193 -2.12 -0.78 4.61
CA HIS A 193 -1.39 -1.83 3.92
C HIS A 193 -2.28 -2.37 2.80
N HIS A 194 -1.98 -1.95 1.60
CA HIS A 194 -2.69 -2.42 0.42
C HIS A 194 -2.03 -3.70 -0.10
N LEU A 195 -2.84 -4.65 -0.58
CA LEU A 195 -2.32 -5.82 -1.26
C LEU A 195 -1.40 -5.37 -2.40
N THR A 196 -0.14 -5.76 -2.32
CA THR A 196 0.87 -5.40 -3.32
C THR A 196 1.50 -6.67 -3.86
N VAL A 197 1.62 -6.75 -5.17
CA VAL A 197 2.31 -7.85 -5.82
C VAL A 197 3.81 -7.59 -5.75
N THR A 198 4.49 -8.32 -4.87
CA THR A 198 5.93 -8.18 -4.71
C THR A 198 6.68 -8.87 -5.87
N LYS A 199 7.89 -8.39 -6.15
CA LYS A 199 8.82 -9.02 -7.10
C LYS A 199 9.01 -10.53 -6.86
N HIS A 200 8.93 -10.94 -5.59
CA HIS A 200 9.06 -12.34 -5.18
C HIS A 200 7.84 -13.16 -5.61
N LEU A 201 6.66 -12.60 -5.53
CA LEU A 201 5.42 -13.21 -5.96
C LEU A 201 5.42 -13.38 -7.49
N TRP A 202 5.76 -12.33 -8.24
CA TRP A 202 5.85 -12.37 -9.70
C TRP A 202 6.81 -13.46 -10.19
N GLY A 203 7.95 -13.63 -9.55
CA GLY A 203 8.93 -14.67 -9.89
C GLY A 203 8.45 -16.10 -9.67
N THR A 204 7.34 -16.30 -8.95
CA THR A 204 6.74 -17.62 -8.71
C THR A 204 5.66 -17.98 -9.71
N PHE A 205 5.16 -17.02 -10.49
CA PHE A 205 4.10 -17.23 -11.47
C PHE A 205 4.68 -17.53 -12.85
N ARG A 206 4.29 -18.66 -13.39
CA ARG A 206 4.61 -19.07 -14.76
C ARG A 206 3.44 -18.76 -15.68
N ARG A 207 3.73 -18.43 -16.92
CA ARG A 207 2.71 -18.21 -17.98
C ARG A 207 1.99 -19.48 -18.45
N ASP A 208 2.15 -20.60 -17.77
CA ASP A 208 1.50 -21.84 -18.13
C ASP A 208 -0.03 -21.67 -18.17
N PRO A 209 -0.73 -22.08 -19.23
CA PRO A 209 -2.09 -21.67 -19.55
C PRO A 209 -3.18 -22.23 -18.65
N THR A 210 -2.84 -22.97 -17.62
CA THR A 210 -3.87 -23.62 -16.80
C THR A 210 -3.74 -23.30 -15.34
N PRO A 211 -4.17 -24.03 -14.42
CA PRO A 211 -4.76 -23.63 -13.14
C PRO A 211 -3.96 -22.60 -12.34
N GLN A 212 -2.82 -22.18 -12.86
CA GLN A 212 -1.96 -21.17 -12.20
C GLN A 212 -2.63 -19.78 -12.10
N LYS A 213 -3.45 -19.39 -13.08
CA LYS A 213 -4.25 -18.16 -12.94
C LYS A 213 -5.23 -18.26 -11.75
N GLY A 214 -5.83 -19.44 -11.54
CA GLY A 214 -6.68 -19.69 -10.39
C GLY A 214 -5.91 -19.69 -9.05
N ILE A 215 -4.67 -20.15 -9.04
CA ILE A 215 -3.79 -20.10 -7.86
C ILE A 215 -3.42 -18.66 -7.55
N PHE A 216 -3.09 -17.86 -8.57
CA PHE A 216 -2.78 -16.44 -8.39
C PHE A 216 -3.93 -15.68 -7.75
N THR A 217 -5.16 -15.90 -8.16
CA THR A 217 -6.31 -15.22 -7.55
C THR A 217 -6.56 -15.63 -6.10
N GLY A 218 -6.10 -16.81 -5.68
CA GLY A 218 -6.26 -17.33 -4.31
C GLY A 218 -5.10 -17.02 -3.35
N LEU A 219 -3.90 -16.77 -3.86
CA LEU A 219 -2.70 -16.56 -3.03
C LEU A 219 -2.53 -15.13 -2.49
N PRO A 220 -2.85 -14.06 -3.24
CA PRO A 220 -2.56 -12.70 -2.81
C PRO A 220 -3.06 -12.36 -1.40
N PRO A 221 -4.26 -12.76 -0.97
CA PRO A 221 -4.71 -12.51 0.40
C PRO A 221 -3.77 -13.07 1.47
N SER A 222 -3.10 -14.20 1.20
CA SER A 222 -2.15 -14.81 2.15
C SER A 222 -0.89 -13.96 2.37
N LEU A 223 -0.54 -13.10 1.42
CA LEU A 223 0.61 -12.19 1.53
C LEU A 223 0.40 -11.12 2.60
N MET A 224 -0.84 -10.87 2.98
CA MET A 224 -1.17 -9.91 4.04
C MET A 224 -1.00 -10.50 5.45
N MET A 225 -0.79 -11.81 5.58
CA MET A 225 -0.57 -12.47 6.87
C MET A 225 0.73 -12.01 7.53
N GLU A 226 1.82 -11.92 6.78
CA GLU A 226 3.12 -11.52 7.32
C GLU A 226 3.12 -10.08 7.83
N PRO A 227 2.70 -9.05 7.05
CA PRO A 227 2.56 -7.70 7.56
C PRO A 227 1.73 -7.61 8.84
N MET A 228 0.64 -8.35 8.90
CA MET A 228 -0.25 -8.40 10.06
C MET A 228 0.47 -8.96 11.29
N MET A 229 1.27 -10.03 11.13
CA MET A 229 2.06 -10.62 12.22
C MET A 229 3.07 -9.64 12.81
N TRP A 230 3.73 -8.80 12.01
CA TRP A 230 4.67 -7.80 12.52
C TRP A 230 4.00 -6.89 13.55
N TYR A 231 2.81 -6.39 13.27
CA TYR A 231 2.10 -5.51 14.19
C TYR A 231 1.58 -6.23 15.44
N PHE A 232 1.10 -7.48 15.29
CA PHE A 232 0.48 -8.21 16.38
C PHE A 232 1.49 -8.87 17.32
N LEU A 233 2.58 -9.42 16.77
CA LEU A 233 3.48 -10.28 17.55
C LEU A 233 4.72 -9.57 18.07
N THR A 234 5.07 -8.39 17.55
CA THR A 234 6.31 -7.71 17.94
C THR A 234 6.11 -6.56 18.93
N GLY A 235 4.89 -6.38 19.45
CA GLY A 235 4.58 -5.37 20.44
C GLY A 235 4.42 -3.95 19.91
N ILE A 236 4.29 -3.76 18.59
CA ILE A 236 4.09 -2.44 17.99
C ILE A 236 2.81 -1.82 18.53
N LEU A 237 1.69 -2.57 18.54
CA LEU A 237 0.40 -2.05 19.00
C LEU A 237 0.35 -1.79 20.51
N GLU A 238 1.17 -2.49 21.30
CA GLU A 238 1.32 -2.21 22.73
C GLU A 238 2.11 -0.92 22.97
N ARG A 239 3.17 -0.68 22.18
CA ARG A 239 3.95 0.57 22.28
C ARG A 239 3.20 1.76 21.72
N HIS A 240 2.35 1.54 20.71
CA HIS A 240 1.60 2.58 20.00
C HIS A 240 0.09 2.29 20.01
N PRO A 241 -0.60 2.34 21.17
CA PRO A 241 -1.99 1.91 21.30
C PRO A 241 -3.01 2.77 20.53
N ASN A 242 -2.60 3.94 20.07
CA ASN A 242 -3.42 4.85 19.25
C ASN A 242 -3.19 4.66 17.75
N LEU A 243 -2.27 3.78 17.36
CA LEU A 243 -2.00 3.49 15.95
C LEU A 243 -3.21 2.80 15.33
N LYS A 244 -3.61 3.27 14.16
CA LYS A 244 -4.73 2.71 13.41
C LYS A 244 -4.19 2.12 12.11
N ILE A 245 -4.58 0.90 11.82
CA ILE A 245 -4.11 0.17 10.64
C ILE A 245 -5.32 -0.39 9.90
N VAL A 246 -5.30 -0.29 8.59
CA VAL A 246 -6.27 -0.94 7.70
C VAL A 246 -5.51 -1.84 6.72
N TRP A 247 -6.02 -3.05 6.56
CA TRP A 247 -5.56 -3.97 5.53
C TRP A 247 -6.54 -3.90 4.37
N VAL A 248 -6.05 -3.57 3.19
CA VAL A 248 -6.84 -3.36 1.98
C VAL A 248 -6.66 -4.56 1.05
N GLU A 249 -7.75 -5.09 0.54
CA GLU A 249 -7.81 -6.33 -0.27
C GLU A 249 -7.26 -7.61 0.42
N PRO A 250 -7.26 -7.76 1.77
CA PRO A 250 -6.63 -8.93 2.41
C PRO A 250 -7.48 -10.21 2.22
N GLY A 251 -8.74 -10.10 1.78
CA GLY A 251 -9.73 -11.14 1.94
C GLY A 251 -10.05 -11.40 3.42
N LEU A 252 -11.30 -11.60 3.76
CA LEU A 252 -11.71 -11.77 5.17
C LEU A 252 -11.78 -13.24 5.62
N PHE A 253 -11.89 -14.18 4.68
CA PHE A 253 -12.21 -15.58 4.94
C PHE A 253 -11.16 -16.31 5.79
N TRP A 254 -9.89 -15.92 5.70
CA TRP A 254 -8.79 -16.59 6.41
C TRP A 254 -8.51 -16.01 7.80
N ILE A 255 -8.92 -14.76 8.07
CA ILE A 255 -8.56 -14.03 9.30
C ILE A 255 -8.97 -14.78 10.57
N PRO A 256 -10.22 -15.26 10.75
CA PRO A 256 -10.61 -15.93 11.99
C PRO A 256 -9.79 -17.19 12.27
N GLY A 257 -9.56 -18.01 11.24
CA GLY A 257 -8.76 -19.23 11.37
C GLY A 257 -7.28 -18.93 11.62
N PHE A 258 -6.76 -17.86 11.03
CA PHE A 258 -5.38 -17.43 11.23
C PHE A 258 -5.15 -16.92 12.66
N LEU A 259 -6.05 -16.15 13.20
CA LEU A 259 -5.96 -15.66 14.59
C LEU A 259 -6.01 -16.81 15.58
N GLU A 260 -6.94 -17.77 15.41
CA GLU A 260 -6.99 -18.98 16.24
C GLU A 260 -5.69 -19.82 16.10
N PHE A 261 -5.15 -19.92 14.90
CA PHE A 261 -3.87 -20.60 14.66
C PHE A 261 -2.72 -19.90 15.39
N LEU A 262 -2.63 -18.57 15.34
CA LEU A 262 -1.61 -17.80 16.04
C LEU A 262 -1.69 -18.02 17.55
N ASP A 263 -2.88 -17.91 18.14
CA ASP A 263 -3.08 -18.14 19.57
C ASP A 263 -2.58 -19.53 20.01
N ARG A 264 -2.96 -20.57 19.26
CA ARG A 264 -2.51 -21.94 19.55
C ARG A 264 -0.99 -22.07 19.43
N ARG A 265 -0.39 -21.47 18.37
CA ARG A 265 1.05 -21.56 18.13
C ARG A 265 1.86 -20.81 19.17
N MET A 266 1.44 -19.65 19.59
CA MET A 266 2.11 -18.87 20.64
C MET A 266 2.11 -19.66 21.95
N HIS A 267 1.02 -20.34 22.29
CA HIS A 267 0.99 -21.21 23.46
C HIS A 267 1.89 -22.45 23.36
N GLN A 268 1.91 -23.10 22.18
CA GLN A 268 2.67 -24.33 21.95
C GLN A 268 4.18 -24.12 21.86
N HIS A 269 4.60 -22.98 21.30
CA HIS A 269 6.00 -22.69 20.98
C HIS A 269 6.61 -21.60 21.85
N TYR A 270 5.96 -21.25 22.94
CA TYR A 270 6.41 -20.19 23.86
C TYR A 270 7.87 -20.39 24.31
N ASP A 271 8.32 -21.64 24.44
CA ASP A 271 9.67 -21.99 24.88
C ASP A 271 10.74 -21.97 23.79
N PHE A 272 10.37 -21.75 22.53
CA PHE A 272 11.36 -21.63 21.46
C PHE A 272 12.14 -20.32 21.55
N PRO A 273 13.47 -20.37 21.23
CA PRO A 273 14.25 -19.15 21.04
C PRO A 273 13.58 -18.23 20.01
N GLY A 274 13.55 -16.93 20.30
CA GLY A 274 12.88 -15.93 19.47
C GLY A 274 11.40 -15.73 19.83
N VAL A 275 10.67 -16.78 20.25
CA VAL A 275 9.27 -16.63 20.69
C VAL A 275 9.19 -16.13 22.14
N LYS A 276 10.13 -16.52 23.00
CA LYS A 276 10.22 -16.02 24.40
C LYS A 276 10.46 -14.51 24.49
N GLU A 277 11.07 -13.95 23.46
CA GLU A 277 11.43 -12.53 23.37
C GLU A 277 10.28 -11.68 22.85
N LEU A 278 9.24 -12.32 22.29
CA LEU A 278 8.02 -11.62 21.90
C LEU A 278 7.26 -11.14 23.14
N PRO A 279 6.65 -9.94 23.07
CA PRO A 279 5.81 -9.46 24.13
C PRO A 279 4.74 -10.50 24.51
N ARG A 280 4.59 -10.76 25.80
CA ARG A 280 3.51 -11.63 26.26
C ARG A 280 2.19 -10.90 26.08
N HIS A 281 1.44 -11.28 25.06
CA HIS A 281 0.03 -10.94 25.01
C HIS A 281 -0.67 -11.64 26.18
N THR A 282 -0.76 -10.96 27.30
CA THR A 282 -1.51 -11.44 28.46
C THR A 282 -3.00 -11.33 28.16
N GLY A 283 -3.52 -12.25 27.36
CA GLY A 283 -4.92 -12.67 27.33
C GLY A 283 -6.05 -11.65 27.13
N ASN A 284 -5.74 -10.38 26.88
CA ASN A 284 -6.73 -9.32 26.78
C ASN A 284 -6.81 -8.65 25.40
N VAL A 285 -6.23 -9.23 24.37
CA VAL A 285 -6.59 -8.84 23.02
C VAL A 285 -8.00 -9.38 22.80
N LYS A 286 -8.97 -8.57 23.12
CA LYS A 286 -10.34 -8.80 22.65
C LYS A 286 -10.30 -8.60 21.13
N TRP A 287 -10.06 -9.67 20.42
CA TRP A 287 -10.45 -9.76 19.02
C TRP A 287 -11.95 -9.49 18.99
N LEU A 288 -12.36 -8.54 18.20
CA LEU A 288 -13.74 -8.04 18.09
C LEU A 288 -14.82 -9.08 18.29
#